data_ae5c0cc0f732165a799476163c5c05b7
#
_entry.id   ae5c0cc0f732165a799476163c5c05b7
#
_cell.length_a   1.000
_cell.length_b   1.000
_cell.length_c   1.000
_cell.angle_alpha   90.00
_cell.angle_beta   90.00
_cell.angle_gamma   90.00
#
_symmetry.space_group_name_H-M   'P 1'
#
loop_
_entity.id
_entity.type
_entity.pdbx_description
1 polymer ?
#
loop_
_entity_poly.entity_id
_entity_poly.type
_entity_poly.pdbx_seq_one_letter_code
_entity_poly.pdbx_strand_id
1 'polypeptide(L)'
;MRLRSTVAAVVAAVPLALAGCSQGGPAEQAAPQPAPQQPAPQGQPQQGQPQQGQQPPQGQPPQPPPPPASPQAVAWTGQLCTSIGGFAASQQQSPQVDRSTPETFKSSSVQQLTAAEQAADTSVQGLEHIGPGPVPGADHLAQNFAGSFHQIRDVLDAAKSKARGVDTSNQQAFTAGMTGVQQELKKGQSLNFDSQFSEFDQNAGLRNAAGYAPACQALMKAPQQQGQQQGQQPPG
;
A
#
# COMPACT_ATOMS: atom_id res chain seq x y z
N MET A 1 25.31 0.74 0.05
CA MET A 1 24.17 1.66 -0.17
C MET A 1 22.97 1.06 0.53
N ARG A 2 22.53 1.66 1.63
CA ARG A 2 21.34 1.18 2.36
C ARG A 2 20.12 1.77 1.66
N LEU A 3 19.43 0.96 0.84
CA LEU A 3 18.10 1.29 0.34
C LEU A 3 17.16 1.33 1.55
N ARG A 4 16.82 2.53 1.99
CA ARG A 4 15.67 2.74 2.87
C ARG A 4 14.43 2.57 1.99
N SER A 5 13.95 1.33 1.88
CA SER A 5 12.68 1.02 1.27
C SER A 5 11.58 1.51 2.21
N THR A 6 11.10 2.72 2.01
CA THR A 6 9.77 3.11 2.43
C THR A 6 8.79 2.38 1.52
N VAL A 7 8.54 1.12 1.80
CA VAL A 7 7.37 0.41 1.25
C VAL A 7 6.18 0.99 1.98
N ALA A 8 5.66 2.10 1.47
CA ALA A 8 4.36 2.59 1.88
C ALA A 8 3.35 1.50 1.53
N ALA A 9 2.73 0.94 2.56
CA ALA A 9 1.62 0.00 2.40
C ALA A 9 0.56 0.69 1.53
N VAL A 10 0.49 0.31 0.26
CA VAL A 10 -0.58 0.70 -0.64
C VAL A 10 -1.77 -0.20 -0.31
N VAL A 11 -2.32 -0.03 0.89
CA VAL A 11 -3.75 -0.22 1.05
C VAL A 11 -4.33 1.00 0.37
N ALA A 12 -4.72 0.84 -0.90
CA ALA A 12 -5.44 1.86 -1.63
C ALA A 12 -6.65 2.22 -0.78
N ALA A 13 -6.52 3.27 0.02
CA ALA A 13 -7.63 3.91 0.65
C ALA A 13 -8.54 4.30 -0.51
N VAL A 14 -9.63 3.55 -0.71
CA VAL A 14 -10.74 4.00 -1.53
C VAL A 14 -11.11 5.35 -0.93
N PRO A 15 -10.79 6.48 -1.56
CA PRO A 15 -11.14 7.78 -1.02
C PRO A 15 -12.64 7.96 -1.20
N LEU A 16 -13.41 7.39 -0.29
CA LEU A 16 -14.79 7.77 -0.05
C LEU A 16 -14.76 9.15 0.61
N ALA A 17 -14.27 10.16 -0.13
CA ALA A 17 -14.37 11.52 0.27
C ALA A 17 -15.85 11.90 0.25
N LEU A 18 -16.50 11.78 1.38
CA LEU A 18 -17.75 12.47 1.66
C LEU A 18 -17.40 13.95 1.82
N ALA A 19 -17.31 14.67 0.69
CA ALA A 19 -17.39 16.11 0.71
C ALA A 19 -18.79 16.47 1.20
N GLY A 20 -18.93 16.73 2.49
CA GLY A 20 -20.14 17.27 3.09
C GLY A 20 -20.37 18.64 2.47
N CYS A 21 -21.48 18.78 1.74
CA CYS A 21 -22.07 20.07 1.43
C CYS A 21 -22.53 20.71 2.76
N SER A 22 -21.68 21.46 3.45
CA SER A 22 -22.11 22.41 4.44
C SER A 22 -22.38 23.72 3.71
N GLN A 23 -23.68 24.01 3.48
CA GLN A 23 -24.13 25.29 3.02
C GLN A 23 -23.89 26.34 4.11
N GLY A 24 -23.22 27.42 3.70
CA GLY A 24 -23.54 28.82 4.02
C GLY A 24 -23.50 29.25 5.49
N GLY A 25 -22.36 29.79 5.93
CA GLY A 25 -22.30 30.86 6.94
C GLY A 25 -21.36 31.94 6.46
N PRO A 26 -21.69 33.25 6.68
CA PRO A 26 -20.93 34.32 6.11
C PRO A 26 -19.53 34.44 6.71
N ALA A 27 -18.57 34.65 5.84
CA ALA A 27 -17.17 34.81 6.15
C ALA A 27 -16.95 36.07 7.00
N GLU A 28 -16.55 35.86 8.26
CA GLU A 28 -15.92 36.89 9.08
C GLU A 28 -14.43 36.89 8.76
N GLN A 29 -14.00 37.96 8.09
CA GLN A 29 -12.60 38.20 7.75
C GLN A 29 -11.81 38.47 9.04
N ALA A 30 -11.07 37.54 9.52
CA ALA A 30 -10.03 37.76 10.53
C ALA A 30 -8.73 38.14 9.81
N ALA A 31 -8.24 39.37 10.09
CA ALA A 31 -7.00 39.94 9.62
C ALA A 31 -5.78 39.07 10.03
N PRO A 32 -4.72 39.03 9.21
CA PRO A 32 -3.51 38.28 9.56
C PRO A 32 -2.73 38.98 10.66
N GLN A 33 -2.50 38.29 11.76
CA GLN A 33 -1.55 38.71 12.80
C GLN A 33 -0.11 38.51 12.32
N PRO A 34 0.78 39.51 12.53
CA PRO A 34 2.20 39.34 12.21
C PRO A 34 2.87 38.38 13.20
N ALA A 35 3.64 37.43 12.66
CA ALA A 35 4.43 36.49 13.41
C ALA A 35 5.56 37.18 14.21
N PRO A 36 5.86 36.76 15.45
CA PRO A 36 7.00 37.26 16.21
C PRO A 36 8.32 36.79 15.56
N GLN A 37 9.20 37.76 15.27
CA GLN A 37 10.57 37.50 14.82
C GLN A 37 11.38 36.91 15.99
N GLN A 38 11.91 35.72 15.83
CA GLN A 38 12.91 35.14 16.73
C GLN A 38 14.27 35.74 16.42
N PRO A 39 15.04 36.16 17.48
CA PRO A 39 16.40 36.63 17.30
C PRO A 39 17.35 35.50 16.90
N ALA A 40 18.23 35.77 15.96
CA ALA A 40 19.28 34.86 15.52
C ALA A 40 20.28 34.54 16.68
N PRO A 41 20.74 33.28 16.82
CA PRO A 41 21.80 32.94 17.77
C PRO A 41 23.13 33.47 17.26
N GLN A 42 23.79 34.27 18.10
CA GLN A 42 25.17 34.73 17.91
C GLN A 42 26.15 33.55 17.90
N GLY A 43 27.00 33.53 16.91
CA GLY A 43 28.04 32.49 16.75
C GLY A 43 29.05 32.50 17.89
N GLN A 44 29.23 31.34 18.51
CA GLN A 44 30.38 31.03 19.34
C GLN A 44 31.58 30.55 18.48
N PRO A 45 32.80 31.00 18.71
CA PRO A 45 33.97 30.46 18.03
C PRO A 45 34.25 29.04 18.54
N GLN A 46 34.15 28.04 17.68
CA GLN A 46 34.61 26.67 17.95
C GLN A 46 36.15 26.67 17.95
N GLN A 47 36.71 26.45 19.14
CA GLN A 47 38.11 26.09 19.31
C GLN A 47 38.39 24.75 18.63
N GLY A 48 39.38 24.74 17.74
CA GLY A 48 39.80 23.55 16.99
C GLY A 48 40.28 22.42 17.92
N GLN A 49 39.58 21.29 17.91
CA GLN A 49 40.14 20.03 18.40
C GLN A 49 40.97 19.39 17.27
N PRO A 50 42.18 18.86 17.61
CA PRO A 50 42.99 18.13 16.63
C PRO A 50 42.22 16.88 16.16
N GLN A 51 41.94 16.78 14.87
CA GLN A 51 41.42 15.56 14.23
C GLN A 51 42.46 14.45 14.42
N GLN A 52 42.18 13.52 15.33
CA GLN A 52 42.84 12.21 15.34
C GLN A 52 42.54 11.52 14.02
N GLY A 53 43.61 11.15 13.31
CA GLY A 53 43.58 10.54 11.99
C GLY A 53 42.59 9.36 11.93
N GLN A 54 41.50 9.55 11.17
CA GLN A 54 40.66 8.44 10.72
C GLN A 54 41.51 7.60 9.76
N GLN A 55 41.90 6.41 10.22
CA GLN A 55 42.45 5.41 9.33
C GLN A 55 41.45 5.17 8.19
N PRO A 56 41.90 5.15 6.92
CA PRO A 56 41.02 4.79 5.79
C PRO A 56 40.40 3.43 6.09
N PRO A 57 39.08 3.26 5.81
CA PRO A 57 38.47 1.94 5.95
C PRO A 57 39.27 0.94 5.11
N GLN A 58 39.87 -0.03 5.75
CA GLN A 58 40.56 -1.12 5.07
C GLN A 58 39.53 -1.77 4.15
N GLY A 59 39.76 -1.65 2.84
CA GLY A 59 38.86 -2.18 1.82
C GLY A 59 38.63 -3.66 2.07
N GLN A 60 37.42 -4.04 2.46
CA GLN A 60 37.01 -5.44 2.40
C GLN A 60 37.24 -5.93 0.95
N PRO A 61 37.89 -7.08 0.78
CA PRO A 61 38.01 -7.67 -0.57
C PRO A 61 36.64 -7.70 -1.23
N PRO A 62 36.52 -7.40 -2.53
CA PRO A 62 35.26 -7.47 -3.24
C PRO A 62 34.63 -8.85 -2.99
N GLN A 63 33.47 -8.88 -2.35
CA GLN A 63 32.75 -10.15 -2.19
C GLN A 63 32.38 -10.65 -3.59
N PRO A 64 32.63 -11.94 -3.87
CA PRO A 64 32.20 -12.52 -5.15
C PRO A 64 30.70 -12.27 -5.33
N PRO A 65 30.23 -11.97 -6.57
CA PRO A 65 28.82 -11.76 -6.82
C PRO A 65 28.04 -13.01 -6.35
N PRO A 66 26.85 -12.81 -5.77
CA PRO A 66 26.04 -13.94 -5.33
C PRO A 66 25.75 -14.87 -6.52
N PRO A 67 25.73 -16.19 -6.31
CA PRO A 67 25.41 -17.12 -7.37
C PRO A 67 24.05 -16.82 -7.98
N PRO A 68 23.83 -17.05 -9.29
CA PRO A 68 22.55 -16.83 -9.92
C PRO A 68 21.46 -17.67 -9.24
N ALA A 69 20.24 -17.10 -9.11
CA ALA A 69 19.12 -17.83 -8.54
C ALA A 69 18.77 -19.03 -9.40
N SER A 70 18.36 -20.13 -8.77
CA SER A 70 17.92 -21.31 -9.53
C SER A 70 16.64 -20.99 -10.34
N PRO A 71 16.45 -21.60 -11.52
CA PRO A 71 15.23 -21.39 -12.32
C PRO A 71 13.95 -21.69 -11.54
N GLN A 72 13.98 -22.70 -10.67
CA GLN A 72 12.85 -23.05 -9.80
C GLN A 72 12.54 -21.92 -8.80
N ALA A 73 13.56 -21.32 -8.18
CA ALA A 73 13.39 -20.22 -7.25
C ALA A 73 12.83 -18.98 -7.98
N VAL A 74 13.32 -18.69 -9.18
CA VAL A 74 12.81 -17.58 -10.01
C VAL A 74 11.33 -17.79 -10.38
N ALA A 75 10.96 -19.00 -10.82
CA ALA A 75 9.60 -19.34 -11.20
C ALA A 75 8.65 -19.23 -10.01
N TRP A 76 8.99 -19.82 -8.87
CA TRP A 76 8.21 -19.78 -7.65
C TRP A 76 8.03 -18.34 -7.13
N THR A 77 9.13 -17.60 -7.04
CA THR A 77 9.09 -16.20 -6.60
C THR A 77 8.28 -15.32 -7.57
N GLY A 78 8.36 -15.60 -8.87
CA GLY A 78 7.54 -14.95 -9.88
C GLY A 78 6.04 -15.19 -9.68
N GLN A 79 5.64 -16.44 -9.36
CA GLN A 79 4.24 -16.77 -9.03
C GLN A 79 3.78 -16.06 -7.75
N LEU A 80 4.62 -16.03 -6.70
CA LEU A 80 4.34 -15.29 -5.46
C LEU A 80 4.05 -13.81 -5.78
N CYS A 81 4.94 -13.17 -6.52
CA CYS A 81 4.78 -11.75 -6.88
C CYS A 81 3.57 -11.53 -7.81
N THR A 82 3.24 -12.46 -8.69
CA THR A 82 2.03 -12.39 -9.53
C THR A 82 0.77 -12.43 -8.68
N SER A 83 0.69 -13.33 -7.71
CA SER A 83 -0.47 -13.47 -6.82
C SER A 83 -0.68 -12.22 -5.97
N ILE A 84 0.38 -11.64 -5.41
CA ILE A 84 0.32 -10.42 -4.62
C ILE A 84 0.04 -9.19 -5.50
N GLY A 85 0.76 -9.06 -6.61
CA GLY A 85 0.67 -7.92 -7.53
C GLY A 85 -0.65 -7.87 -8.28
N GLY A 86 -1.28 -9.03 -8.53
CA GLY A 86 -2.57 -9.13 -9.18
C GLY A 86 -3.68 -8.39 -8.44
N PHE A 87 -3.70 -8.49 -7.12
CA PHE A 87 -4.63 -7.71 -6.29
C PHE A 87 -4.40 -6.20 -6.43
N ALA A 88 -3.16 -5.74 -6.33
CA ALA A 88 -2.84 -4.32 -6.50
C ALA A 88 -3.20 -3.79 -7.89
N ALA A 89 -2.94 -4.57 -8.94
CA ALA A 89 -3.30 -4.21 -10.32
C ALA A 89 -4.82 -4.13 -10.51
N SER A 90 -5.59 -5.06 -9.92
CA SER A 90 -7.05 -5.06 -10.01
C SER A 90 -7.67 -3.80 -9.39
N GLN A 91 -7.07 -3.26 -8.32
CA GLN A 91 -7.54 -2.02 -7.70
C GLN A 91 -7.44 -0.82 -8.65
N GLN A 92 -6.43 -0.79 -9.53
CA GLN A 92 -6.26 0.28 -10.53
C GLN A 92 -7.27 0.16 -11.68
N GLN A 93 -7.79 -1.04 -11.94
CA GLN A 93 -8.77 -1.33 -12.99
C GLN A 93 -10.20 -1.40 -12.45
N SER A 94 -10.40 -1.17 -11.15
CA SER A 94 -11.71 -1.25 -10.51
C SER A 94 -12.69 -0.24 -11.11
N PRO A 95 -13.99 -0.62 -11.25
CA PRO A 95 -15.02 0.31 -11.70
C PRO A 95 -15.06 1.55 -10.82
N GLN A 96 -15.23 2.72 -11.45
CA GLN A 96 -15.38 3.95 -10.69
C GLN A 96 -16.74 4.00 -10.01
N VAL A 97 -16.75 4.55 -8.78
CA VAL A 97 -18.00 4.73 -8.04
C VAL A 97 -18.77 5.91 -8.60
N ASP A 98 -19.97 5.66 -9.10
CA ASP A 98 -20.92 6.69 -9.54
C ASP A 98 -21.59 7.33 -8.32
N ARG A 99 -21.46 8.66 -8.20
CA ARG A 99 -21.97 9.45 -7.08
C ARG A 99 -23.14 10.35 -7.45
N SER A 100 -23.76 10.14 -8.61
CA SER A 100 -24.84 10.99 -9.12
C SER A 100 -26.09 10.92 -8.23
N THR A 101 -26.43 9.74 -7.72
CA THR A 101 -27.53 9.54 -6.76
C THR A 101 -27.11 8.56 -5.65
N PRO A 102 -27.83 8.53 -4.50
CA PRO A 102 -27.60 7.51 -3.47
C PRO A 102 -27.71 6.08 -3.98
N GLU A 103 -28.63 5.79 -4.88
CA GLU A 103 -28.86 4.47 -5.48
C GLU A 103 -27.70 4.05 -6.38
N THR A 104 -27.24 4.93 -7.27
CA THR A 104 -26.11 4.65 -8.16
C THR A 104 -24.82 4.54 -7.38
N PHE A 105 -24.63 5.38 -6.34
CA PHE A 105 -23.48 5.28 -5.44
C PHE A 105 -23.47 3.93 -4.72
N LYS A 106 -24.60 3.50 -4.15
CA LYS A 106 -24.73 2.19 -3.49
C LYS A 106 -24.40 1.05 -4.46
N SER A 107 -25.02 1.04 -5.64
CA SER A 107 -24.88 -0.05 -6.61
C SER A 107 -23.44 -0.14 -7.14
N SER A 108 -22.82 0.98 -7.51
CA SER A 108 -21.44 1.01 -8.00
C SER A 108 -20.42 0.67 -6.90
N SER A 109 -20.69 1.07 -5.64
CA SER A 109 -19.88 0.66 -4.49
C SER A 109 -19.92 -0.85 -4.26
N VAL A 110 -21.11 -1.47 -4.37
CA VAL A 110 -21.26 -2.93 -4.28
C VAL A 110 -20.50 -3.63 -5.40
N GLN A 111 -20.54 -3.11 -6.63
CA GLN A 111 -19.77 -3.65 -7.76
C GLN A 111 -18.26 -3.55 -7.53
N GLN A 112 -17.78 -2.41 -7.05
CA GLN A 112 -16.37 -2.22 -6.74
C GLN A 112 -15.88 -3.18 -5.63
N LEU A 113 -16.67 -3.32 -4.55
CA LEU A 113 -16.35 -4.24 -3.46
C LEU A 113 -16.34 -5.70 -3.94
N THR A 114 -17.28 -6.06 -4.84
CA THR A 114 -17.32 -7.41 -5.44
C THR A 114 -16.06 -7.68 -6.28
N ALA A 115 -15.62 -6.72 -7.09
CA ALA A 115 -14.41 -6.86 -7.89
C ALA A 115 -13.16 -6.98 -7.01
N ALA A 116 -13.08 -6.19 -5.93
CA ALA A 116 -11.98 -6.25 -4.98
C ALA A 116 -11.93 -7.60 -4.23
N GLU A 117 -13.09 -8.13 -3.82
CA GLU A 117 -13.20 -9.44 -3.18
C GLU A 117 -12.74 -10.57 -4.12
N GLN A 118 -13.19 -10.57 -5.36
CA GLN A 118 -12.76 -11.54 -6.38
C GLN A 118 -11.24 -11.49 -6.61
N ALA A 119 -10.66 -10.29 -6.62
CA ALA A 119 -9.22 -10.14 -6.73
C ALA A 119 -8.47 -10.70 -5.51
N ALA A 120 -9.00 -10.51 -4.30
CA ALA A 120 -8.45 -11.11 -3.08
C ALA A 120 -8.54 -12.65 -3.13
N ASP A 121 -9.68 -13.20 -3.55
CA ASP A 121 -9.83 -14.65 -3.75
C ASP A 121 -8.84 -15.21 -4.77
N THR A 122 -8.61 -14.52 -5.88
CA THR A 122 -7.61 -14.90 -6.88
C THR A 122 -6.20 -14.94 -6.29
N SER A 123 -5.87 -13.95 -5.44
CA SER A 123 -4.57 -13.92 -4.74
C SER A 123 -4.43 -15.07 -3.76
N VAL A 124 -5.47 -15.39 -2.98
CA VAL A 124 -5.50 -16.54 -2.07
C VAL A 124 -5.26 -17.83 -2.87
N GLN A 125 -6.03 -18.09 -3.90
CA GLN A 125 -5.89 -19.30 -4.73
C GLN A 125 -4.48 -19.40 -5.34
N GLY A 126 -3.94 -18.30 -5.85
CA GLY A 126 -2.57 -18.29 -6.39
C GLY A 126 -1.50 -18.62 -5.35
N LEU A 127 -1.67 -18.15 -4.13
CA LEU A 127 -0.74 -18.41 -3.02
C LEU A 127 -0.86 -19.82 -2.46
N GLU A 128 -2.07 -20.37 -2.36
CA GLU A 128 -2.32 -21.73 -1.88
C GLU A 128 -1.85 -22.80 -2.89
N HIS A 129 -1.85 -22.49 -4.19
CA HIS A 129 -1.46 -23.42 -5.25
C HIS A 129 -0.06 -23.17 -5.80
N ILE A 130 0.74 -22.33 -5.16
CA ILE A 130 2.09 -21.98 -5.65
C ILE A 130 3.07 -23.18 -5.66
N GLY A 131 2.72 -24.25 -4.95
CA GLY A 131 3.59 -25.43 -4.78
C GLY A 131 4.67 -25.24 -3.71
N PRO A 132 5.48 -26.27 -3.46
CA PRO A 132 6.49 -26.24 -2.41
C PRO A 132 7.57 -25.21 -2.67
N GLY A 133 7.95 -24.52 -1.61
CA GLY A 133 8.95 -23.46 -1.66
C GLY A 133 10.35 -23.99 -1.96
N PRO A 134 11.10 -23.35 -2.86
CA PRO A 134 12.42 -23.80 -3.30
C PRO A 134 13.54 -23.48 -2.31
N VAL A 135 13.26 -22.70 -1.29
CA VAL A 135 14.23 -22.29 -0.26
C VAL A 135 13.58 -22.34 1.13
N PRO A 136 14.36 -22.51 2.21
CA PRO A 136 13.83 -22.52 3.57
C PRO A 136 13.01 -21.24 3.86
N GLY A 137 11.85 -21.40 4.51
CA GLY A 137 10.94 -20.32 4.87
C GLY A 137 9.98 -19.85 3.75
N ALA A 138 10.17 -20.30 2.51
CA ALA A 138 9.31 -19.86 1.39
C ALA A 138 7.85 -20.28 1.58
N ASP A 139 7.60 -21.53 2.01
CA ASP A 139 6.24 -22.02 2.29
C ASP A 139 5.55 -21.22 3.40
N HIS A 140 6.26 -20.93 4.47
CA HIS A 140 5.75 -20.12 5.58
C HIS A 140 5.37 -18.71 5.11
N LEU A 141 6.21 -18.11 4.29
CA LEU A 141 5.94 -16.78 3.71
C LEU A 141 4.68 -16.79 2.83
N ALA A 142 4.53 -17.80 1.94
CA ALA A 142 3.34 -17.93 1.09
C ALA A 142 2.07 -18.09 1.94
N GLN A 143 2.11 -18.90 2.99
CA GLN A 143 1.00 -19.10 3.93
C GLN A 143 0.65 -17.80 4.68
N ASN A 144 1.65 -17.03 5.11
CA ASN A 144 1.43 -15.75 5.78
C ASN A 144 0.74 -14.74 4.85
N PHE A 145 1.16 -14.66 3.58
CA PHE A 145 0.47 -13.82 2.60
C PHE A 145 -0.95 -14.32 2.32
N ALA A 146 -1.15 -15.63 2.13
CA ALA A 146 -2.48 -16.21 1.94
C ALA A 146 -3.42 -15.87 3.11
N GLY A 147 -2.94 -16.03 4.36
CA GLY A 147 -3.70 -15.66 5.55
C GLY A 147 -4.11 -14.18 5.59
N SER A 148 -3.21 -13.29 5.17
CA SER A 148 -3.52 -11.86 5.09
C SER A 148 -4.56 -11.55 3.99
N PHE A 149 -4.49 -12.22 2.84
CA PHE A 149 -5.49 -12.06 1.78
C PHE A 149 -6.85 -12.66 2.15
N HIS A 150 -6.90 -13.75 2.93
CA HIS A 150 -8.14 -14.23 3.53
C HIS A 150 -8.81 -13.16 4.40
N GLN A 151 -8.04 -12.48 5.26
CA GLN A 151 -8.56 -11.40 6.10
C GLN A 151 -9.07 -10.22 5.26
N ILE A 152 -8.36 -9.84 4.18
CA ILE A 152 -8.83 -8.81 3.24
C ILE A 152 -10.15 -9.20 2.63
N ARG A 153 -10.28 -10.43 2.12
CA ARG A 153 -11.53 -10.95 1.54
C ARG A 153 -12.68 -10.86 2.53
N ASP A 154 -12.46 -11.28 3.79
CA ASP A 154 -13.51 -11.28 4.82
C ASP A 154 -13.97 -9.85 5.16
N VAL A 155 -13.04 -8.88 5.21
CA VAL A 155 -13.38 -7.45 5.37
C VAL A 155 -14.17 -6.93 4.18
N LEU A 156 -13.79 -7.29 2.95
CA LEU A 156 -14.49 -6.86 1.73
C LEU A 156 -15.89 -7.47 1.65
N ASP A 157 -16.07 -8.74 2.00
CA ASP A 157 -17.40 -9.37 2.06
C ASP A 157 -18.31 -8.72 3.10
N ALA A 158 -17.78 -8.45 4.29
CA ALA A 158 -18.52 -7.74 5.34
C ALA A 158 -18.90 -6.32 4.90
N ALA A 159 -17.98 -5.58 4.28
CA ALA A 159 -18.24 -4.25 3.74
C ALA A 159 -19.29 -4.28 2.62
N LYS A 160 -19.22 -5.26 1.71
CA LYS A 160 -20.18 -5.50 0.64
C LYS A 160 -21.57 -5.80 1.19
N SER A 161 -21.67 -6.65 2.20
CA SER A 161 -22.92 -6.97 2.87
C SER A 161 -23.56 -5.72 3.50
N LYS A 162 -22.77 -4.89 4.18
CA LYS A 162 -23.25 -3.60 4.69
C LYS A 162 -23.68 -2.66 3.58
N ALA A 163 -22.91 -2.55 2.49
CA ALA A 163 -23.25 -1.69 1.36
C ALA A 163 -24.58 -2.08 0.71
N ARG A 164 -24.86 -3.39 0.58
CA ARG A 164 -26.16 -3.89 0.09
C ARG A 164 -27.33 -3.50 0.99
N GLY A 165 -27.11 -3.43 2.30
CA GLY A 165 -28.10 -3.04 3.31
C GLY A 165 -28.30 -1.54 3.48
N VAL A 166 -27.54 -0.68 2.79
CA VAL A 166 -27.67 0.78 2.92
C VAL A 166 -29.03 1.23 2.44
N ASP A 167 -29.74 1.99 3.27
CA ASP A 167 -30.99 2.63 2.94
C ASP A 167 -30.73 3.91 2.15
N THR A 168 -31.32 4.02 0.98
CA THR A 168 -31.20 5.18 0.07
C THR A 168 -32.42 6.11 0.10
N SER A 169 -33.43 5.80 0.95
CA SER A 169 -34.70 6.55 0.98
C SER A 169 -34.54 8.00 1.43
N ASN A 170 -33.53 8.30 2.22
CA ASN A 170 -33.21 9.65 2.64
C ASN A 170 -31.71 9.82 2.91
N GLN A 171 -31.24 11.07 2.85
CA GLN A 171 -29.82 11.42 2.95
C GLN A 171 -29.19 10.99 4.30
N GLN A 172 -29.92 11.10 5.39
CA GLN A 172 -29.40 10.76 6.72
C GLN A 172 -29.16 9.26 6.85
N ALA A 173 -30.13 8.41 6.45
CA ALA A 173 -30.01 6.97 6.44
C ALA A 173 -28.88 6.49 5.53
N PHE A 174 -28.78 7.09 4.32
CA PHE A 174 -27.71 6.82 3.37
C PHE A 174 -26.34 7.14 3.97
N THR A 175 -26.15 8.33 4.54
CA THR A 175 -24.86 8.73 5.15
C THR A 175 -24.48 7.82 6.30
N ALA A 176 -25.42 7.47 7.18
CA ALA A 176 -25.19 6.56 8.29
C ALA A 176 -24.77 5.15 7.79
N GLY A 177 -25.46 4.64 6.78
CA GLY A 177 -25.17 3.34 6.18
C GLY A 177 -23.78 3.32 5.54
N MET A 178 -23.42 4.32 4.75
CA MET A 178 -22.11 4.41 4.11
C MET A 178 -20.98 4.62 5.12
N THR A 179 -21.23 5.32 6.23
CA THR A 179 -20.28 5.40 7.36
C THR A 179 -19.99 4.01 7.93
N GLY A 180 -21.02 3.17 8.07
CA GLY A 180 -20.86 1.77 8.49
C GLY A 180 -20.00 0.94 7.53
N VAL A 181 -20.15 1.15 6.22
CA VAL A 181 -19.28 0.51 5.20
C VAL A 181 -17.83 0.98 5.37
N GLN A 182 -17.59 2.28 5.52
CA GLN A 182 -16.24 2.82 5.73
C GLN A 182 -15.57 2.28 6.99
N GLN A 183 -16.34 2.13 8.09
CA GLN A 183 -15.81 1.56 9.34
C GLN A 183 -15.38 0.09 9.14
N GLU A 184 -16.10 -0.67 8.33
CA GLU A 184 -15.70 -2.03 8.01
C GLU A 184 -14.40 -2.06 7.20
N LEU A 185 -14.30 -1.23 6.15
CA LEU A 185 -13.11 -1.13 5.33
C LEU A 185 -11.86 -0.67 6.11
N LYS A 186 -12.03 0.16 7.15
CA LYS A 186 -10.92 0.55 8.03
C LYS A 186 -10.27 -0.62 8.75
N LYS A 187 -10.98 -1.72 9.00
CA LYS A 187 -10.39 -2.93 9.58
C LYS A 187 -9.33 -3.53 8.64
N GLY A 188 -9.55 -3.43 7.33
CA GLY A 188 -8.56 -3.85 6.32
C GLY A 188 -7.30 -2.98 6.31
N GLN A 189 -7.39 -1.70 6.69
CA GLN A 189 -6.22 -0.81 6.78
C GLN A 189 -5.28 -1.18 7.92
N SER A 190 -5.76 -1.88 8.95
CA SER A 190 -4.93 -2.39 10.03
C SER A 190 -4.18 -3.68 9.67
N LEU A 191 -4.51 -4.31 8.53
CA LEU A 191 -3.80 -5.47 8.03
C LEU A 191 -2.44 -5.00 7.50
N ASN A 192 -1.40 -5.43 8.19
CA ASN A 192 -0.05 -4.97 7.92
C ASN A 192 0.73 -6.08 7.19
N PHE A 193 1.16 -5.80 5.97
CA PHE A 193 2.03 -6.68 5.19
C PHE A 193 3.52 -6.44 5.45
N ASP A 194 3.89 -5.47 6.29
CA ASP A 194 5.30 -5.11 6.52
C ASP A 194 6.11 -6.27 7.06
N SER A 195 5.50 -7.13 7.91
CA SER A 195 6.16 -8.32 8.44
C SER A 195 6.48 -9.33 7.34
N GLN A 196 5.53 -9.59 6.43
CA GLN A 196 5.72 -10.51 5.31
C GLN A 196 6.74 -9.97 4.31
N PHE A 197 6.69 -8.68 3.99
CA PHE A 197 7.71 -8.08 3.12
C PHE A 197 9.08 -8.04 3.79
N SER A 198 9.15 -7.79 5.10
CA SER A 198 10.40 -7.87 5.86
C SER A 198 10.99 -9.28 5.87
N GLU A 199 10.14 -10.31 6.05
CA GLU A 199 10.53 -11.73 5.97
C GLU A 199 11.05 -12.08 4.56
N PHE A 200 10.36 -11.62 3.52
CA PHE A 200 10.80 -11.75 2.14
C PHE A 200 12.18 -11.11 1.91
N ASP A 201 12.37 -9.89 2.37
CA ASP A 201 13.62 -9.15 2.20
C ASP A 201 14.79 -9.76 3.00
N GLN A 202 14.52 -10.41 4.12
CA GLN A 202 15.52 -11.12 4.91
C GLN A 202 15.93 -12.45 4.29
N ASN A 203 15.07 -13.05 3.45
CA ASN A 203 15.38 -14.29 2.77
C ASN A 203 16.25 -14.03 1.53
N ALA A 204 17.57 -14.25 1.66
CA ALA A 204 18.52 -13.95 0.60
C ALA A 204 18.23 -14.73 -0.70
N GLY A 205 17.70 -15.97 -0.61
CA GLY A 205 17.34 -16.79 -1.76
C GLY A 205 16.16 -16.22 -2.55
N LEU A 206 15.08 -15.82 -1.85
CA LEU A 206 13.90 -15.20 -2.48
C LEU A 206 14.23 -13.82 -3.04
N ARG A 207 14.97 -13.01 -2.30
CA ARG A 207 15.39 -11.68 -2.77
C ARG A 207 16.26 -11.76 -4.03
N ASN A 208 17.19 -12.73 -4.08
CA ASN A 208 18.00 -12.99 -5.28
C ASN A 208 17.10 -13.41 -6.45
N ALA A 209 16.18 -14.35 -6.24
CA ALA A 209 15.24 -14.81 -7.25
C ALA A 209 14.32 -13.72 -7.77
N ALA A 210 13.84 -12.81 -6.90
CA ALA A 210 13.01 -11.67 -7.28
C ALA A 210 13.70 -10.72 -8.27
N GLY A 211 15.03 -10.59 -8.19
CA GLY A 211 15.81 -9.81 -9.14
C GLY A 211 15.73 -10.32 -10.60
N TYR A 212 15.44 -11.62 -10.76
CA TYR A 212 15.29 -12.27 -12.07
C TYR A 212 13.81 -12.53 -12.46
N ALA A 213 12.86 -12.36 -11.55
CA ALA A 213 11.44 -12.61 -11.79
C ALA A 213 10.75 -11.34 -12.32
N PRO A 214 10.25 -11.30 -13.58
CA PRO A 214 9.64 -10.10 -14.15
C PRO A 214 8.45 -9.56 -13.35
N ALA A 215 7.61 -10.45 -12.79
CA ALA A 215 6.46 -10.06 -11.97
C ALA A 215 6.88 -9.31 -10.71
N CYS A 216 7.96 -9.73 -10.06
CA CYS A 216 8.49 -9.04 -8.88
C CYS A 216 9.07 -7.66 -9.26
N GLN A 217 9.77 -7.57 -10.38
CA GLN A 217 10.27 -6.28 -10.88
C GLN A 217 9.13 -5.32 -11.20
N ALA A 218 8.03 -5.80 -11.77
CA ALA A 218 6.83 -5.00 -12.03
C ALA A 218 6.19 -4.51 -10.73
N LEU A 219 6.05 -5.40 -9.73
CA LEU A 219 5.51 -5.06 -8.41
C LEU A 219 6.35 -3.99 -7.70
N MET A 220 7.67 -4.07 -7.77
CA MET A 220 8.58 -3.08 -7.17
C MET A 220 8.54 -1.71 -7.87
N LYS A 221 8.19 -1.66 -9.16
CA LYS A 221 8.10 -0.41 -9.94
C LYS A 221 6.74 0.29 -9.80
N ALA A 222 5.69 -0.42 -9.45
CA ALA A 222 4.32 0.10 -9.40
C ALA A 222 4.15 1.36 -8.53
N PRO A 223 4.75 1.49 -7.32
CA PRO A 223 4.61 2.68 -6.48
C PRO A 223 5.21 3.95 -7.08
N GLN A 224 6.25 3.81 -7.92
CA GLN A 224 6.95 4.96 -8.51
C GLN A 224 6.11 5.67 -9.59
N GLN A 225 5.20 4.97 -10.25
CA GLN A 225 4.33 5.55 -11.28
C GLN A 225 3.17 6.35 -10.70
N GLN A 226 2.67 6.00 -9.50
CA GLN A 226 1.57 6.71 -8.86
C GLN A 226 1.99 8.09 -8.32
N GLY A 227 3.23 8.25 -7.86
CA GLY A 227 3.77 9.54 -7.40
C GLY A 227 3.90 10.58 -8.51
N GLN A 228 4.11 10.15 -9.77
CA GLN A 228 4.27 11.05 -10.90
C GLN A 228 2.94 11.57 -11.46
N GLN A 229 1.84 10.83 -11.31
CA GLN A 229 0.52 11.27 -11.80
C GLN A 229 -0.16 12.29 -10.88
N GLN A 230 0.13 12.28 -9.58
CA GLN A 230 -0.42 13.26 -8.63
C GLN A 230 0.22 14.65 -8.74
N GLY A 231 1.42 14.76 -9.34
CA GLY A 231 2.12 16.03 -9.57
C GLY A 231 1.66 16.80 -10.81
N GLN A 232 0.80 16.23 -11.65
CA GLN A 232 0.37 16.82 -12.92
C GLN A 232 -1.09 17.36 -12.92
N GLN A 233 -1.74 17.48 -11.77
CA GLN A 233 -3.02 18.20 -11.74
C GLN A 233 -2.77 19.69 -11.98
N PRO A 234 -3.31 20.28 -13.08
CA PRO A 234 -3.24 21.72 -13.29
C PRO A 234 -4.00 22.45 -12.18
N PRO A 235 -3.50 23.61 -11.72
CA PRO A 235 -4.24 24.44 -10.77
C PRO A 235 -5.56 24.87 -11.42
N GLY A 236 -6.69 24.46 -10.79
CA GLY A 236 -8.05 24.86 -11.18
C GLY A 236 -8.38 26.29 -10.76
#